data_a8fb55c827d12254e4e274c95375c700
#
_entry.id   a8fb55c827d12254e4e274c95375c700
#
_cell.length_a   1.000
_cell.length_b   1.000
_cell.length_c   1.000
_cell.angle_alpha   90.00
_cell.angle_beta   90.00
_cell.angle_gamma   90.00
#
_symmetry.space_group_name_H-M   'P 1'
#
loop_
_entity.id
_entity.type
_entity.pdbx_description
1 polymer ?
#
loop_
_entity_poly.entity_id
_entity_poly.type
_entity_poly.pdbx_seq_one_letter_code
_entity_poly.pdbx_strand_id
1 'polypeptide(L)'
;LWQEAEEYNAEHKVNTIVDAFNEEDYVLSHPYDEVLDPNGDGLMGSIEIPKLNLTLAIYHGLSTEVLEKGVGHVEGTSLPIGGASTHAVLAGHRGLPSAKIFTDLDQMKNGDIFLIHVLGKTLAYKVDQIKTVLPEESSELDIIEGEDHVTLVTCTPYGVNTHRLLIRGIRTEYVEPEEKAEETPIQQIAKVDPVKIMIIGLVAMVIMIIIVYIVIRRKNRKTEESSRKDE
;
A
#
# COMPACT_ATOMS: atom_id res chain seq x y z
N LEU A 1 12.93 -22.50 2.35
CA LEU A 1 11.70 -21.92 1.80
C LEU A 1 11.93 -21.17 0.48
N TRP A 2 12.92 -20.25 0.40
CA TRP A 2 13.19 -19.55 -0.87
C TRP A 2 13.65 -20.49 -1.99
N GLN A 3 14.60 -21.36 -1.68
CA GLN A 3 15.10 -22.36 -2.65
C GLN A 3 14.00 -23.34 -3.09
N GLU A 4 13.17 -23.82 -2.17
CA GLU A 4 12.04 -24.69 -2.46
C GLU A 4 11.04 -24.01 -3.41
N ALA A 5 10.77 -22.71 -3.19
CA ALA A 5 9.91 -21.94 -4.07
C ALA A 5 10.54 -21.70 -5.45
N GLU A 6 11.88 -21.52 -5.54
CA GLU A 6 12.60 -21.46 -6.83
C GLU A 6 12.53 -22.79 -7.57
N GLU A 7 12.70 -23.91 -6.87
CA GLU A 7 12.58 -25.26 -7.45
C GLU A 7 11.16 -25.52 -7.95
N TYR A 8 10.14 -25.13 -7.16
CA TYR A 8 8.74 -25.21 -7.58
C TYR A 8 8.50 -24.40 -8.87
N ASN A 9 8.95 -23.14 -8.95
CA ASN A 9 8.80 -22.33 -10.15
C ASN A 9 9.57 -22.90 -11.35
N ALA A 10 10.72 -23.55 -11.12
CA ALA A 10 11.50 -24.19 -12.19
C ALA A 10 10.81 -25.43 -12.79
N GLU A 11 9.99 -26.13 -12.01
CA GLU A 11 9.20 -27.28 -12.44
C GLU A 11 7.88 -26.86 -13.11
N HIS A 12 7.30 -25.73 -12.69
CA HIS A 12 6.01 -25.21 -13.18
C HIS A 12 6.21 -24.07 -14.19
N LYS A 13 6.72 -24.43 -15.41
CA LYS A 13 7.02 -23.47 -16.49
C LYS A 13 5.84 -23.10 -17.38
N VAL A 14 4.68 -23.68 -17.14
CA VAL A 14 3.45 -23.41 -17.88
C VAL A 14 2.34 -23.19 -16.88
N ASN A 15 1.71 -22.03 -16.93
CA ASN A 15 0.56 -21.73 -16.09
C ASN A 15 -0.64 -22.56 -16.56
N THR A 16 -1.16 -23.40 -15.69
CA THR A 16 -2.41 -24.14 -15.92
C THR A 16 -3.50 -23.49 -15.07
N ILE A 17 -4.23 -22.57 -15.65
CA ILE A 17 -5.20 -21.74 -14.90
C ILE A 17 -6.61 -22.19 -15.22
N VAL A 18 -7.40 -22.49 -14.20
CA VAL A 18 -8.85 -22.60 -14.23
C VAL A 18 -9.44 -21.32 -13.65
N ASP A 19 -10.64 -20.88 -14.09
CA ASP A 19 -11.25 -19.67 -13.57
C ASP A 19 -11.37 -19.70 -12.03
N ALA A 20 -10.59 -18.89 -11.41
CA ALA A 20 -10.30 -18.85 -10.00
C ALA A 20 -11.50 -18.53 -9.08
N PHE A 21 -12.61 -18.06 -9.64
CA PHE A 21 -13.77 -17.59 -8.86
C PHE A 21 -14.97 -18.53 -8.87
N ASN A 22 -14.83 -19.73 -9.47
CA ASN A 22 -15.96 -20.67 -9.70
C ASN A 22 -15.87 -21.98 -8.91
N GLU A 23 -14.87 -22.19 -8.05
CA GLU A 23 -14.73 -23.46 -7.32
C GLU A 23 -15.19 -23.34 -5.86
N GLU A 24 -16.34 -23.93 -5.53
CA GLU A 24 -16.90 -23.95 -4.17
C GLU A 24 -16.14 -24.90 -3.21
N ASP A 25 -15.46 -25.94 -3.72
CA ASP A 25 -14.78 -26.98 -2.93
C ASP A 25 -13.31 -27.16 -3.35
N TYR A 26 -12.54 -26.06 -3.43
CA TYR A 26 -11.15 -26.11 -3.84
C TYR A 26 -10.25 -26.69 -2.75
N VAL A 27 -9.55 -27.78 -3.07
CA VAL A 27 -8.53 -28.40 -2.21
C VAL A 27 -7.16 -28.18 -2.81
N LEU A 28 -6.26 -27.55 -2.03
CA LEU A 28 -4.88 -27.34 -2.45
C LEU A 28 -4.17 -28.65 -2.74
N SER A 29 -3.36 -28.69 -3.82
CA SER A 29 -2.55 -29.86 -4.13
C SER A 29 -1.26 -29.87 -3.31
N HIS A 30 -0.71 -31.06 -3.09
CA HIS A 30 0.61 -31.24 -2.51
C HIS A 30 1.66 -31.35 -3.64
N PRO A 31 2.84 -30.70 -3.60
CA PRO A 31 3.41 -29.96 -2.46
C PRO A 31 3.03 -28.46 -2.40
N TYR A 32 2.14 -27.96 -3.23
CA TYR A 32 1.80 -26.54 -3.29
C TYR A 32 1.33 -25.98 -1.96
N ASP A 33 0.55 -26.72 -1.19
CA ASP A 33 0.00 -26.35 0.11
C ASP A 33 1.07 -26.13 1.21
N GLU A 34 2.30 -26.64 1.01
CA GLU A 34 3.39 -26.53 1.98
C GLU A 34 4.50 -25.57 1.53
N VAL A 35 4.64 -25.32 0.21
CA VAL A 35 5.70 -24.46 -0.32
C VAL A 35 5.39 -23.00 -0.07
N LEU A 36 6.37 -22.26 0.46
CA LEU A 36 6.23 -20.82 0.81
C LEU A 36 5.21 -20.55 1.91
N ASP A 37 5.02 -21.52 2.83
CA ASP A 37 4.19 -21.38 4.03
C ASP A 37 5.07 -21.38 5.31
N PRO A 38 5.66 -20.23 5.69
CA PRO A 38 6.60 -20.17 6.81
C PRO A 38 5.97 -20.44 8.18
N ASN A 39 4.67 -20.30 8.31
CA ASN A 39 3.96 -20.41 9.59
C ASN A 39 3.02 -21.61 9.65
N GLY A 40 2.75 -22.30 8.56
CA GLY A 40 1.76 -23.37 8.48
C GLY A 40 0.32 -22.88 8.54
N ASP A 41 0.07 -21.63 8.13
CA ASP A 41 -1.25 -20.99 8.12
C ASP A 41 -1.71 -20.55 6.73
N GLY A 42 -0.96 -20.94 5.71
CA GLY A 42 -1.19 -20.63 4.31
C GLY A 42 -0.77 -19.22 3.90
N LEU A 43 -0.12 -18.46 4.78
CA LEU A 43 0.34 -17.09 4.49
C LEU A 43 1.68 -17.10 3.72
N MET A 44 1.67 -16.67 2.46
CA MET A 44 2.85 -16.59 1.59
C MET A 44 3.63 -15.28 1.75
N GLY A 45 2.92 -14.18 2.01
CA GLY A 45 3.49 -12.83 2.06
C GLY A 45 2.43 -11.74 2.04
N SER A 46 2.78 -10.58 1.51
CA SER A 46 1.81 -9.48 1.34
C SER A 46 2.03 -8.71 0.03
N ILE A 47 0.97 -8.09 -0.46
CA ILE A 47 1.00 -7.12 -1.55
C ILE A 47 0.71 -5.72 -1.00
N GLU A 48 1.49 -4.75 -1.46
CA GLU A 48 1.27 -3.33 -1.21
C GLU A 48 1.03 -2.60 -2.53
N ILE A 49 -0.02 -1.79 -2.59
CA ILE A 49 -0.35 -0.93 -3.73
C ILE A 49 -0.38 0.52 -3.23
N PRO A 50 0.75 1.24 -3.25
CA PRO A 50 0.88 2.57 -2.65
C PRO A 50 -0.15 3.57 -3.18
N LYS A 51 -0.44 3.53 -4.48
CA LYS A 51 -1.43 4.40 -5.12
C LYS A 51 -2.82 4.28 -4.52
N LEU A 52 -3.21 3.08 -4.07
CA LEU A 52 -4.51 2.79 -3.48
C LEU A 52 -4.48 2.85 -1.95
N ASN A 53 -3.31 3.11 -1.36
CA ASN A 53 -3.05 3.01 0.08
C ASN A 53 -3.57 1.67 0.63
N LEU A 54 -3.18 0.58 -0.02
CA LEU A 54 -3.69 -0.76 0.21
C LEU A 54 -2.55 -1.73 0.48
N THR A 55 -2.65 -2.47 1.59
CA THR A 55 -1.76 -3.59 1.92
C THR A 55 -2.62 -4.79 2.29
N LEU A 56 -2.39 -5.92 1.65
CA LEU A 56 -3.16 -7.15 1.82
C LEU A 56 -2.24 -8.35 1.99
N ALA A 57 -2.65 -9.31 2.80
CA ALA A 57 -2.00 -10.61 2.90
C ALA A 57 -2.25 -11.44 1.64
N ILE A 58 -1.24 -12.22 1.22
CA ILE A 58 -1.30 -13.20 0.13
C ILE A 58 -1.33 -14.58 0.75
N TYR A 59 -2.35 -15.37 0.41
CA TYR A 59 -2.54 -16.73 0.89
C TYR A 59 -2.51 -17.73 -0.25
N HIS A 60 -2.30 -19.00 0.09
CA HIS A 60 -2.45 -20.11 -0.85
C HIS A 60 -3.90 -20.25 -1.31
N GLY A 61 -4.08 -20.47 -2.62
CA GLY A 61 -5.37 -20.81 -3.21
C GLY A 61 -6.41 -19.70 -3.15
N LEU A 62 -7.65 -20.07 -3.46
CA LEU A 62 -8.74 -19.15 -3.73
C LEU A 62 -10.03 -19.54 -3.01
N SER A 63 -9.90 -20.26 -1.88
CA SER A 63 -11.07 -20.59 -1.08
C SER A 63 -11.83 -19.33 -0.65
N THR A 64 -13.13 -19.48 -0.40
CA THR A 64 -13.98 -18.39 0.08
C THR A 64 -13.36 -17.71 1.31
N GLU A 65 -12.84 -18.49 2.25
CA GLU A 65 -12.18 -17.97 3.46
C GLU A 65 -10.96 -17.09 3.14
N VAL A 66 -10.13 -17.52 2.17
CA VAL A 66 -8.97 -16.73 1.71
C VAL A 66 -9.42 -15.42 1.09
N LEU A 67 -10.37 -15.47 0.15
CA LEU A 67 -10.82 -14.30 -0.59
C LEU A 67 -11.64 -13.32 0.25
N GLU A 68 -12.16 -13.72 1.39
CA GLU A 68 -12.83 -12.82 2.36
C GLU A 68 -11.83 -12.01 3.20
N LYS A 69 -10.63 -12.53 3.45
CA LYS A 69 -9.62 -11.91 4.32
C LYS A 69 -8.44 -11.27 3.59
N GLY A 70 -8.19 -11.65 2.33
CA GLY A 70 -7.02 -11.19 1.59
C GLY A 70 -7.05 -11.50 0.11
N VAL A 71 -5.86 -11.68 -0.43
CA VAL A 71 -5.59 -12.03 -1.81
C VAL A 71 -5.15 -13.48 -1.85
N GLY A 72 -5.70 -14.25 -2.78
CA GLY A 72 -5.31 -15.63 -3.00
C GLY A 72 -4.33 -15.75 -4.16
N HIS A 73 -3.30 -16.57 -4.01
CA HIS A 73 -2.42 -16.98 -5.09
C HIS A 73 -3.09 -18.10 -5.90
N VAL A 74 -3.14 -17.91 -7.23
CA VAL A 74 -3.74 -18.88 -8.13
C VAL A 74 -2.81 -20.10 -8.29
N GLU A 75 -3.23 -21.24 -7.78
CA GLU A 75 -2.48 -22.51 -7.96
C GLU A 75 -2.26 -22.82 -9.44
N GLY A 76 -1.14 -23.44 -9.76
CA GLY A 76 -0.73 -23.69 -11.14
C GLY A 76 -0.07 -22.50 -11.83
N THR A 77 0.10 -21.38 -11.13
CA THR A 77 0.93 -20.25 -11.57
C THR A 77 2.25 -20.22 -10.79
N SER A 78 3.21 -19.39 -11.26
CA SER A 78 4.47 -19.25 -10.53
C SER A 78 4.22 -18.66 -9.14
N LEU A 79 4.94 -19.13 -8.12
CA LEU A 79 4.93 -18.53 -6.79
C LEU A 79 5.44 -17.09 -6.84
N PRO A 80 4.94 -16.19 -5.98
CA PRO A 80 5.21 -14.74 -6.06
C PRO A 80 6.58 -14.35 -5.47
N ILE A 81 7.62 -15.12 -5.81
CA ILE A 81 9.03 -14.86 -5.44
C ILE A 81 9.83 -14.20 -6.56
N GLY A 82 9.21 -14.01 -7.74
CA GLY A 82 9.84 -13.48 -8.94
C GLY A 82 10.86 -14.44 -9.56
N GLY A 83 11.56 -13.94 -10.57
CA GLY A 83 12.58 -14.67 -11.32
C GLY A 83 12.31 -14.67 -12.82
N ALA A 84 13.35 -14.93 -13.61
CA ALA A 84 13.22 -15.00 -15.06
C ALA A 84 12.29 -16.16 -15.49
N SER A 85 11.40 -15.92 -16.43
CA SER A 85 10.40 -16.88 -16.89
C SER A 85 9.43 -17.31 -15.77
N THR A 86 8.93 -16.32 -15.00
CA THR A 86 7.88 -16.51 -14.00
C THR A 86 6.70 -15.57 -14.23
N HIS A 87 5.51 -16.04 -13.91
CA HIS A 87 4.30 -15.24 -13.92
C HIS A 87 3.37 -15.68 -12.79
N ALA A 88 3.41 -14.95 -11.68
CA ALA A 88 2.50 -15.20 -10.55
C ALA A 88 1.15 -14.51 -10.78
N VAL A 89 0.07 -15.17 -10.38
CA VAL A 89 -1.28 -14.62 -10.47
C VAL A 89 -1.90 -14.52 -9.09
N LEU A 90 -2.36 -13.32 -8.74
CA LEU A 90 -2.97 -12.99 -7.46
C LEU A 90 -4.41 -12.53 -7.68
N ALA A 91 -5.37 -13.24 -7.10
CA ALA A 91 -6.78 -12.95 -7.25
C ALA A 91 -7.38 -12.38 -5.96
N GLY A 92 -8.28 -11.42 -6.10
CA GLY A 92 -8.97 -10.81 -4.97
C GLY A 92 -10.37 -10.32 -5.34
N HIS A 93 -11.27 -10.35 -4.38
CA HIS A 93 -12.64 -9.89 -4.57
C HIS A 93 -12.74 -8.40 -4.87
N ARG A 94 -13.78 -8.05 -5.62
CA ARG A 94 -14.22 -6.68 -5.86
C ARG A 94 -15.62 -6.49 -5.32
N GLY A 95 -15.79 -5.50 -4.42
CA GLY A 95 -17.11 -5.13 -3.91
C GLY A 95 -17.60 -5.95 -2.73
N LEU A 96 -16.72 -6.57 -1.94
CA LEU A 96 -17.08 -7.14 -0.66
C LEU A 96 -17.50 -6.02 0.31
N PRO A 97 -18.68 -6.14 0.99
CA PRO A 97 -19.08 -5.13 1.97
C PRO A 97 -18.16 -5.05 3.18
N SER A 98 -17.48 -6.16 3.51
CA SER A 98 -16.61 -6.30 4.70
C SER A 98 -15.18 -5.81 4.49
N ALA A 99 -14.67 -5.79 3.24
CA ALA A 99 -13.28 -5.47 2.96
C ALA A 99 -13.08 -4.85 1.57
N LYS A 100 -12.16 -3.90 1.47
CA LYS A 100 -11.86 -3.22 0.19
C LYS A 100 -11.02 -4.03 -0.77
N ILE A 101 -10.47 -5.17 -0.44
CA ILE A 101 -9.53 -6.00 -1.19
C ILE A 101 -9.10 -5.36 -2.54
N PHE A 102 -9.62 -5.83 -3.69
CA PHE A 102 -9.33 -5.25 -5.01
C PHE A 102 -10.45 -4.34 -5.57
N THR A 103 -11.28 -3.76 -4.67
CA THR A 103 -12.42 -2.92 -5.07
C THR A 103 -12.00 -1.76 -5.97
N ASP A 104 -10.90 -1.10 -5.66
CA ASP A 104 -10.40 0.09 -6.36
C ASP A 104 -9.28 -0.22 -7.38
N LEU A 105 -9.08 -1.50 -7.74
CA LEU A 105 -7.99 -1.92 -8.63
C LEU A 105 -8.10 -1.28 -10.04
N ASP A 106 -9.28 -0.91 -10.49
CA ASP A 106 -9.53 -0.22 -11.75
C ASP A 106 -8.99 1.22 -11.81
N GLN A 107 -8.55 1.77 -10.68
CA GLN A 107 -7.86 3.08 -10.63
C GLN A 107 -6.38 2.98 -11.02
N MET A 108 -5.83 1.76 -11.12
CA MET A 108 -4.45 1.54 -11.54
C MET A 108 -4.27 1.91 -13.01
N LYS A 109 -3.05 2.40 -13.33
CA LYS A 109 -2.66 2.83 -14.68
C LYS A 109 -1.29 2.26 -15.04
N ASN A 110 -1.01 2.15 -16.34
CA ASN A 110 0.33 1.81 -16.80
C ASN A 110 1.36 2.77 -16.19
N GLY A 111 2.43 2.20 -15.64
CA GLY A 111 3.49 2.91 -14.95
C GLY A 111 3.33 2.99 -13.42
N ASP A 112 2.16 2.68 -12.86
CA ASP A 112 2.00 2.57 -11.42
C ASP A 112 2.79 1.38 -10.86
N ILE A 113 3.16 1.44 -9.59
CA ILE A 113 3.97 0.41 -8.92
C ILE A 113 3.11 -0.30 -7.89
N PHE A 114 3.29 -1.60 -7.78
CA PHE A 114 2.91 -2.39 -6.62
C PHE A 114 4.09 -3.25 -6.14
N LEU A 115 4.05 -3.64 -4.87
CA LEU A 115 5.13 -4.33 -4.20
C LEU A 115 4.64 -5.67 -3.67
N ILE A 116 5.47 -6.70 -3.79
CA ILE A 116 5.27 -8.00 -3.15
C ILE A 116 6.32 -8.14 -2.07
N HIS A 117 5.89 -8.34 -0.83
CA HIS A 117 6.75 -8.61 0.31
C HIS A 117 6.68 -10.10 0.66
N VAL A 118 7.79 -10.80 0.49
CA VAL A 118 7.89 -12.25 0.67
C VAL A 118 9.22 -12.63 1.29
N LEU A 119 9.21 -13.42 2.36
CA LEU A 119 10.41 -13.91 3.05
C LEU A 119 11.46 -12.80 3.32
N GLY A 120 11.01 -11.61 3.75
CA GLY A 120 11.86 -10.48 4.07
C GLY A 120 12.44 -9.72 2.86
N LYS A 121 12.03 -10.07 1.64
CA LYS A 121 12.40 -9.32 0.42
C LYS A 121 11.22 -8.50 -0.09
N THR A 122 11.51 -7.37 -0.72
CA THR A 122 10.53 -6.54 -1.43
C THR A 122 10.79 -6.62 -2.93
N LEU A 123 9.78 -7.04 -3.67
CA LEU A 123 9.80 -7.17 -5.11
C LEU A 123 8.88 -6.11 -5.72
N ALA A 124 9.43 -5.21 -6.54
CA ALA A 124 8.63 -4.16 -7.17
C ALA A 124 8.22 -4.54 -8.59
N TYR A 125 6.97 -4.28 -8.91
CA TYR A 125 6.39 -4.50 -10.23
C TYR A 125 5.77 -3.22 -10.74
N LYS A 126 6.12 -2.87 -11.98
CA LYS A 126 5.57 -1.70 -12.68
C LYS A 126 4.47 -2.16 -13.63
N VAL A 127 3.28 -1.62 -13.50
CA VAL A 127 2.15 -1.94 -14.38
C VAL A 127 2.52 -1.64 -15.83
N ASP A 128 2.50 -2.67 -16.66
CA ASP A 128 2.81 -2.62 -18.09
C ASP A 128 1.58 -2.94 -18.95
N GLN A 129 0.59 -3.67 -18.41
CA GLN A 129 -0.60 -4.05 -19.14
C GLN A 129 -1.85 -4.01 -18.26
N ILE A 130 -2.96 -3.50 -18.82
CA ILE A 130 -4.29 -3.52 -18.22
C ILE A 130 -5.26 -4.06 -19.26
N LYS A 131 -5.95 -5.17 -18.94
CA LYS A 131 -6.92 -5.81 -19.82
C LYS A 131 -8.18 -6.20 -19.10
N THR A 132 -9.27 -6.27 -19.86
CA THR A 132 -10.53 -6.89 -19.42
C THR A 132 -10.80 -8.07 -20.36
N VAL A 133 -10.94 -9.25 -19.78
CA VAL A 133 -11.09 -10.52 -20.50
C VAL A 133 -12.30 -11.30 -19.99
N LEU A 134 -12.72 -12.31 -20.75
CA LEU A 134 -13.70 -13.27 -20.26
C LEU A 134 -13.07 -14.22 -19.24
N PRO A 135 -13.85 -14.82 -18.33
CA PRO A 135 -13.33 -15.72 -17.30
C PRO A 135 -12.51 -16.90 -17.84
N GLU A 136 -12.87 -17.43 -19.01
CA GLU A 136 -12.21 -18.53 -19.69
C GLU A 136 -10.95 -18.14 -20.48
N GLU A 137 -10.64 -16.86 -20.63
CA GLU A 137 -9.48 -16.35 -21.37
C GLU A 137 -8.26 -16.28 -20.45
N SER A 138 -7.42 -17.31 -20.48
CA SER A 138 -6.21 -17.42 -19.64
C SER A 138 -4.90 -17.09 -20.36
N SER A 139 -4.90 -16.90 -21.68
CA SER A 139 -3.66 -16.67 -22.47
C SER A 139 -2.86 -15.43 -22.05
N GLU A 140 -3.49 -14.45 -21.40
CA GLU A 140 -2.82 -13.25 -20.87
C GLU A 140 -2.03 -13.53 -19.59
N LEU A 141 -2.16 -14.73 -19.04
CA LEU A 141 -1.52 -15.17 -17.81
C LEU A 141 -0.37 -16.17 -18.09
N ASP A 142 -0.05 -16.41 -19.36
CA ASP A 142 1.05 -17.29 -19.75
C ASP A 142 2.41 -16.72 -19.34
N ILE A 143 3.35 -17.61 -19.07
CA ILE A 143 4.74 -17.26 -18.79
C ILE A 143 5.42 -16.77 -20.06
N ILE A 144 6.06 -15.62 -19.99
CA ILE A 144 6.89 -15.07 -21.10
C ILE A 144 8.35 -15.39 -20.78
N GLU A 145 9.04 -16.03 -21.72
CA GLU A 145 10.43 -16.46 -21.54
C GLU A 145 11.34 -15.27 -21.22
N GLY A 146 12.10 -15.38 -20.14
CA GLY A 146 13.04 -14.35 -19.69
C GLY A 146 12.42 -13.21 -18.90
N GLU A 147 11.09 -13.09 -18.84
CA GLU A 147 10.40 -12.01 -18.13
C GLU A 147 9.91 -12.48 -16.74
N ASP A 148 9.71 -11.51 -15.84
CA ASP A 148 9.22 -11.70 -14.47
C ASP A 148 7.96 -10.85 -14.30
N HIS A 149 6.80 -11.53 -14.22
CA HIS A 149 5.50 -10.88 -14.14
C HIS A 149 4.71 -11.27 -12.89
N VAL A 150 3.89 -10.34 -12.45
CA VAL A 150 2.77 -10.60 -11.54
C VAL A 150 1.51 -9.97 -12.11
N THR A 151 0.42 -10.73 -12.19
CA THR A 151 -0.90 -10.21 -12.59
C THR A 151 -1.86 -10.23 -11.42
N LEU A 152 -2.48 -9.07 -11.15
CA LEU A 152 -3.57 -8.91 -10.20
C LEU A 152 -4.90 -9.11 -10.94
N VAL A 153 -5.77 -9.98 -10.42
CA VAL A 153 -7.03 -10.36 -11.05
C VAL A 153 -8.20 -10.02 -10.14
N THR A 154 -9.21 -9.41 -10.69
CA THR A 154 -10.49 -9.18 -9.99
C THR A 154 -11.67 -9.20 -10.95
N CYS A 155 -12.88 -9.34 -10.40
CA CYS A 155 -14.13 -9.32 -11.18
C CYS A 155 -14.47 -7.91 -11.68
N THR A 156 -15.05 -7.82 -12.88
CA THR A 156 -15.52 -6.57 -13.49
C THR A 156 -16.70 -6.84 -14.44
N PRO A 157 -17.59 -5.87 -14.75
CA PRO A 157 -17.83 -4.62 -14.02
C PRO A 157 -18.27 -4.83 -12.58
N TYR A 158 -18.09 -3.79 -11.74
CA TYR A 158 -18.50 -3.85 -10.32
C TYR A 158 -19.96 -4.32 -10.15
N GLY A 159 -20.16 -5.36 -9.31
CA GLY A 159 -21.47 -5.92 -9.02
C GLY A 159 -22.10 -6.75 -10.15
N VAL A 160 -21.51 -6.78 -11.36
CA VAL A 160 -21.97 -7.60 -12.51
C VAL A 160 -21.09 -8.84 -12.69
N ASN A 161 -19.76 -8.68 -12.55
CA ASN A 161 -18.76 -9.75 -12.46
C ASN A 161 -18.66 -10.69 -13.69
N THR A 162 -19.08 -10.23 -14.87
CA THR A 162 -19.09 -11.03 -16.11
C THR A 162 -17.71 -11.19 -16.75
N HIS A 163 -16.74 -10.35 -16.37
CA HIS A 163 -15.39 -10.33 -16.91
C HIS A 163 -14.37 -10.32 -15.77
N ARG A 164 -13.10 -10.46 -16.14
CA ARG A 164 -11.95 -10.31 -15.24
C ARG A 164 -11.13 -9.10 -15.66
N LEU A 165 -10.82 -8.23 -14.69
CA LEU A 165 -9.85 -7.15 -14.85
C LEU A 165 -8.48 -7.69 -14.49
N LEU A 166 -7.54 -7.60 -15.41
CA LEU A 166 -6.15 -8.01 -15.28
C LEU A 166 -5.27 -6.76 -15.22
N ILE A 167 -4.49 -6.64 -14.15
CA ILE A 167 -3.45 -5.60 -13.98
C ILE A 167 -2.11 -6.32 -13.89
N ARG A 168 -1.38 -6.38 -15.02
CA ARG A 168 -0.07 -7.01 -15.08
C ARG A 168 1.03 -6.01 -14.74
N GLY A 169 1.98 -6.42 -13.93
CA GLY A 169 3.22 -5.72 -13.67
C GLY A 169 4.42 -6.54 -14.08
N ILE A 170 5.40 -5.87 -14.68
CA ILE A 170 6.72 -6.42 -14.96
C ILE A 170 7.70 -6.02 -13.86
N ARG A 171 8.62 -6.91 -13.51
CA ARG A 171 9.64 -6.67 -12.50
C ARG A 171 10.41 -5.37 -12.78
N THR A 172 10.62 -4.57 -11.75
CA THR A 172 11.40 -3.33 -11.81
C THR A 172 12.30 -3.20 -10.59
N GLU A 173 13.30 -2.31 -10.66
CA GLU A 173 14.10 -1.98 -9.49
C GLU A 173 13.23 -1.33 -8.41
N TYR A 174 13.37 -1.81 -7.18
CA TYR A 174 12.75 -1.18 -6.03
C TYR A 174 13.71 -0.14 -5.48
N VAL A 175 13.30 1.11 -5.58
CA VAL A 175 13.94 2.21 -4.87
C VAL A 175 13.08 2.50 -3.66
N GLU A 176 13.53 2.07 -2.49
CA GLU A 176 12.86 2.41 -1.24
C GLU A 176 12.76 3.94 -1.15
N PRO A 177 11.54 4.50 -0.98
CA PRO A 177 11.42 5.93 -0.77
C PRO A 177 12.30 6.28 0.42
N GLU A 178 13.28 7.20 0.25
CA GLU A 178 13.99 7.74 1.39
C GLU A 178 12.92 8.14 2.40
N GLU A 179 12.86 7.44 3.55
CA GLU A 179 12.04 7.88 4.67
C GLU A 179 12.45 9.34 4.88
N LYS A 180 11.56 10.26 4.50
CA LYS A 180 11.68 11.62 4.99
C LYS A 180 11.58 11.47 6.49
N ALA A 181 12.76 11.40 7.13
CA ALA A 181 12.82 11.34 8.58
C ALA A 181 11.87 12.42 9.06
N GLU A 182 10.76 12.02 9.69
CA GLU A 182 9.84 12.97 10.30
C GLU A 182 10.71 13.80 11.22
N GLU A 183 10.98 15.05 10.78
CA GLU A 183 11.79 15.97 11.58
C GLU A 183 11.13 16.04 12.94
N THR A 184 11.78 15.48 13.94
CA THR A 184 11.27 15.56 15.31
C THR A 184 10.98 17.04 15.62
N PRO A 185 9.98 17.35 16.46
CA PRO A 185 9.67 18.72 16.84
C PRO A 185 10.89 19.52 17.29
N ILE A 186 11.89 18.83 17.85
CA ILE A 186 13.18 19.42 18.28
C ILE A 186 14.03 19.85 17.06
N GLN A 187 14.03 19.11 15.95
CA GLN A 187 14.78 19.48 14.74
C GLN A 187 14.11 20.64 13.97
N GLN A 188 12.78 20.74 14.05
CA GLN A 188 12.04 21.89 13.48
C GLN A 188 12.36 23.19 14.25
N ILE A 189 12.53 23.12 15.59
CA ILE A 189 12.91 24.28 16.41
C ILE A 189 14.34 24.74 16.08
N ALA A 190 15.25 23.82 15.78
CA ALA A 190 16.64 24.17 15.44
C ALA A 190 16.79 24.90 14.09
N LYS A 191 15.77 24.86 13.21
CA LYS A 191 15.74 25.61 11.93
C LYS A 191 15.12 27.00 12.04
N VAL A 192 14.65 27.40 13.23
CA VAL A 192 14.11 28.75 13.41
C VAL A 192 15.26 29.74 13.43
N ASP A 193 15.27 30.64 12.48
CA ASP A 193 16.27 31.71 12.33
C ASP A 193 16.39 32.50 13.65
N PRO A 194 17.56 32.50 14.31
CA PRO A 194 17.75 33.19 15.59
C PRO A 194 17.39 34.69 15.52
N VAL A 195 17.49 35.29 14.32
CA VAL A 195 17.10 36.67 14.09
C VAL A 195 15.57 36.83 14.22
N LYS A 196 14.79 35.87 13.74
CA LYS A 196 13.32 35.92 13.91
C LYS A 196 12.90 35.79 15.37
N ILE A 197 13.56 34.95 16.14
CA ILE A 197 13.30 34.80 17.60
C ILE A 197 13.60 36.11 18.31
N MET A 198 14.72 36.76 17.98
CA MET A 198 15.12 38.03 18.55
C MET A 198 14.12 39.15 18.22
N ILE A 199 13.64 39.21 16.98
CA ILE A 199 12.62 40.21 16.56
C ILE A 199 11.30 39.99 17.30
N ILE A 200 10.83 38.75 17.45
CA ILE A 200 9.61 38.42 18.19
C ILE A 200 9.75 38.82 19.66
N GLY A 201 10.89 38.56 20.29
CA GLY A 201 11.19 38.95 21.67
C GLY A 201 11.17 40.49 21.83
N LEU A 202 11.74 41.23 20.89
CA LEU A 202 11.79 42.69 20.91
C LEU A 202 10.40 43.31 20.75
N VAL A 203 9.57 42.75 19.85
CA VAL A 203 8.17 43.18 19.67
C VAL A 203 7.35 42.91 20.93
N ALA A 204 7.50 41.74 21.56
CA ALA A 204 6.81 41.41 22.81
C ALA A 204 7.19 42.37 23.96
N MET A 205 8.47 42.74 24.05
CA MET A 205 8.96 43.69 25.04
C MET A 205 8.37 45.10 24.82
N VAL A 206 8.29 45.58 23.59
CA VAL A 206 7.66 46.87 23.25
C VAL A 206 6.16 46.87 23.62
N ILE A 207 5.44 45.79 23.31
CA ILE A 207 4.04 45.65 23.68
C ILE A 207 3.86 45.70 25.21
N MET A 208 4.70 45.00 25.97
CA MET A 208 4.70 45.01 27.43
C MET A 208 4.90 46.44 27.96
N ILE A 209 5.88 47.18 27.43
CA ILE A 209 6.14 48.59 27.83
C ILE A 209 4.92 49.47 27.58
N ILE A 210 4.27 49.34 26.41
CA ILE A 210 3.06 50.08 26.07
C ILE A 210 1.91 49.76 27.06
N ILE A 211 1.72 48.46 27.38
CA ILE A 211 0.68 48.03 28.34
C ILE A 211 0.94 48.65 29.71
N VAL A 212 2.17 48.57 30.21
CA VAL A 212 2.57 49.14 31.51
C VAL A 212 2.35 50.66 31.50
N TYR A 213 2.74 51.37 30.44
CA TYR A 213 2.51 52.79 30.27
C TYR A 213 1.01 53.15 30.32
N ILE A 214 0.17 52.38 29.60
CA ILE A 214 -1.28 52.60 29.61
C ILE A 214 -1.88 52.40 31.01
N VAL A 215 -1.43 51.35 31.72
CA VAL A 215 -1.91 51.05 33.09
C VAL A 215 -1.53 52.18 34.05
N ILE A 216 -0.28 52.63 34.02
CA ILE A 216 0.21 53.75 34.87
C ILE A 216 -0.58 55.05 34.55
N ARG A 217 -0.76 55.35 33.26
CA ARG A 217 -1.51 56.56 32.84
C ARG A 217 -2.97 56.50 33.26
N ARG A 218 -3.61 55.32 33.21
CA ARG A 218 -5.00 55.13 33.71
C ARG A 218 -5.09 55.29 35.23
N LYS A 219 -4.08 54.78 35.95
CA LYS A 219 -4.02 54.91 37.40
C LYS A 219 -3.87 56.38 37.83
N ASN A 220 -2.95 57.13 37.18
CA ASN A 220 -2.73 58.55 37.47
C ASN A 220 -3.97 59.40 37.18
N ARG A 221 -4.70 59.17 36.08
CA ARG A 221 -5.96 59.86 35.78
C ARG A 221 -7.04 59.63 36.83
N LYS A 222 -7.15 58.38 37.34
CA LYS A 222 -8.11 58.09 38.42
C LYS A 222 -7.77 58.80 39.73
N THR A 223 -6.47 58.95 40.01
CA THR A 223 -6.00 59.69 41.21
C THR A 223 -6.30 61.21 41.09
N GLU A 224 -6.11 61.82 39.91
CA GLU A 224 -6.43 63.18 39.63
C GLU A 224 -7.95 63.49 39.68
N GLU A 225 -8.79 62.52 39.18
CA GLU A 225 -10.26 62.65 39.29
C GLU A 225 -10.77 62.50 40.72
N SER A 226 -10.10 61.71 41.56
CA SER A 226 -10.45 61.54 42.97
C SER A 226 -10.10 62.85 43.77
N SER A 227 -8.92 63.41 43.50
CA SER A 227 -8.48 64.63 44.17
C SER A 227 -9.34 65.92 43.85
N ARG A 228 -9.98 65.93 42.65
CA ARG A 228 -10.89 66.96 42.22
C ARG A 228 -12.29 66.88 42.81
N LYS A 229 -12.68 65.75 43.37
CA LYS A 229 -14.00 65.61 44.00
C LYS A 229 -14.01 65.91 45.49
N ASP A 230 -12.85 66.08 46.09
CA ASP A 230 -12.67 66.37 47.52
C ASP A 230 -12.37 67.84 47.79
N GLU A 231 -12.34 68.71 46.75
CA GLU A 231 -12.39 70.21 46.81
C GLU A 231 -13.79 70.68 46.51
#